data_775d2c2feb442c98d966711dc3f4dab9
#
_entry.id   775d2c2feb442c98d966711dc3f4dab9
#
_cell.length_a   1.000
_cell.length_b   1.000
_cell.length_c   1.000
_cell.angle_alpha   90.00
_cell.angle_beta   90.00
_cell.angle_gamma   90.00
#
_symmetry.space_group_name_H-M   'P 1'
#
loop_
_entity.id
_entity.type
_entity.pdbx_description
1 polymer ?
#
loop_
_entity_poly.entity_id
_entity_poly.type
_entity_poly.pdbx_seq_one_letter_code
_entity_poly.pdbx_strand_id
1 'polypeptide(L)'
;YSQNEHQKLINFLRSNTAISQESSNYHALLARSYEKLGKKSLQYLHTGEMYALYGSTEAAVYQMTLGQKAADGDFYTMSQIDARLRELREQLLIEKERAK
;
A
#
# COMPACT_ATOMS: atom_id res chain seq x y z
N TYR A 1 2.53 16.18 14.03
CA TYR A 1 2.12 16.80 12.76
C TYR A 1 0.63 17.03 12.73
N SER A 2 0.19 18.16 12.19
CA SER A 2 -1.20 18.43 11.93
C SER A 2 -1.68 17.69 10.68
N GLN A 3 -3.01 17.56 10.53
CA GLN A 3 -3.57 16.95 9.31
C GLN A 3 -3.14 17.70 8.06
N ASN A 4 -2.99 19.01 8.14
CA ASN A 4 -2.56 19.84 7.02
C ASN A 4 -1.13 19.47 6.57
N GLU A 5 -0.24 19.21 7.51
CA GLU A 5 1.13 18.82 7.19
C GLU A 5 1.20 17.43 6.59
N HIS A 6 0.38 16.50 7.05
CA HIS A 6 0.29 15.17 6.47
C HIS A 6 -0.21 15.24 5.03
N GLN A 7 -1.20 16.08 4.77
CA GLN A 7 -1.72 16.24 3.41
C GLN A 7 -0.67 16.87 2.50
N LYS A 8 0.10 17.83 2.99
CA LYS A 8 1.19 18.44 2.23
C LYS A 8 2.26 17.41 1.88
N LEU A 9 2.62 16.55 2.83
CA LEU A 9 3.60 15.50 2.60
C LEU A 9 3.10 14.52 1.54
N ILE A 10 1.85 14.10 1.63
CA ILE A 10 1.26 13.21 0.64
C ILE A 10 1.32 13.84 -0.75
N ASN A 11 0.92 15.11 -0.85
CA ASN A 11 0.94 15.82 -2.14
C ASN A 11 2.34 15.90 -2.71
N PHE A 12 3.32 16.20 -1.87
CA PHE A 12 4.72 16.26 -2.27
C PHE A 12 5.22 14.91 -2.80
N LEU A 13 4.95 13.84 -2.06
CA LEU A 13 5.40 12.50 -2.44
C LEU A 13 4.75 12.03 -3.75
N ARG A 14 3.46 12.32 -3.92
CA ARG A 14 2.73 11.89 -5.11
C ARG A 14 3.10 12.68 -6.36
N SER A 15 3.51 13.95 -6.20
CA SER A 15 3.90 14.77 -7.33
C SER A 15 5.35 14.56 -7.75
N ASN A 16 6.18 13.99 -6.86
CA ASN A 16 7.60 13.72 -7.12
C ASN A 16 7.78 12.26 -7.54
N THR A 17 7.42 11.95 -8.77
CA THR A 17 7.54 10.58 -9.29
C THR A 17 8.98 10.10 -9.37
N ALA A 18 9.94 11.01 -9.33
CA ALA A 18 11.36 10.65 -9.27
C ALA A 18 11.75 10.08 -7.91
N ILE A 19 10.99 10.40 -6.84
CA ILE A 19 11.13 9.71 -5.57
C ILE A 19 10.30 8.46 -5.74
N SER A 20 10.95 7.47 -6.13
CA SER A 20 10.42 6.26 -6.72
C SER A 20 9.28 5.61 -5.93
N GLN A 21 8.17 5.36 -6.60
CA GLN A 21 7.10 4.49 -6.11
C GLN A 21 7.63 3.08 -5.81
N GLU A 22 8.87 2.80 -6.19
CA GLU A 22 9.56 1.56 -5.90
C GLU A 22 10.32 1.62 -4.59
N SER A 23 10.28 2.75 -3.88
CA SER A 23 10.95 2.89 -2.58
C SER A 23 10.03 2.46 -1.45
N SER A 24 10.54 1.57 -0.58
CA SER A 24 9.82 1.18 0.63
C SER A 24 9.58 2.38 1.54
N ASN A 25 10.53 3.32 1.58
CA ASN A 25 10.38 4.54 2.38
C ASN A 25 9.23 5.41 1.88
N TYR A 26 9.07 5.52 0.57
CA TYR A 26 7.97 6.25 -0.04
C TYR A 26 6.63 5.72 0.49
N HIS A 27 6.45 4.40 0.41
CA HIS A 27 5.20 3.77 0.85
C HIS A 27 5.04 3.84 2.37
N ALA A 28 6.12 3.69 3.13
CA ALA A 28 6.06 3.79 4.58
C ALA A 28 5.60 5.18 5.04
N LEU A 29 6.12 6.23 4.40
CA LEU A 29 5.73 7.61 4.72
C LEU A 29 4.28 7.87 4.37
N LEU A 30 3.83 7.41 3.19
CA LEU A 30 2.44 7.55 2.79
C LEU A 30 1.51 6.81 3.75
N ALA A 31 1.86 5.57 4.11
CA ALA A 31 1.04 4.77 5.02
C ALA A 31 0.87 5.48 6.36
N ARG A 32 1.96 6.01 6.91
CA ARG A 32 1.91 6.73 8.19
C ARG A 32 1.02 7.97 8.11
N SER A 33 1.14 8.73 7.03
CA SER A 33 0.35 9.95 6.87
C SER A 33 -1.13 9.64 6.67
N TYR A 34 -1.45 8.59 5.90
CA TYR A 34 -2.84 8.17 5.73
C TYR A 34 -3.42 7.64 7.04
N GLU A 35 -2.62 6.94 7.85
CA GLU A 35 -3.05 6.49 9.17
C GLU A 35 -3.46 7.68 10.04
N LYS A 36 -2.65 8.73 10.07
CA LYS A 36 -2.94 9.94 10.84
C LYS A 36 -4.18 10.66 10.35
N LEU A 37 -4.48 10.56 9.06
CA LEU A 37 -5.68 11.14 8.47
C LEU A 37 -6.92 10.25 8.59
N GLY A 38 -6.77 9.04 9.12
CA GLY A 38 -7.86 8.09 9.29
C GLY A 38 -8.31 7.43 8.00
N LYS A 39 -7.46 7.43 6.96
CA LYS A 39 -7.77 6.82 5.66
C LYS A 39 -7.20 5.42 5.60
N LYS A 40 -7.99 4.46 6.09
CA LYS A 40 -7.50 3.10 6.34
C LYS A 40 -7.17 2.31 5.08
N SER A 41 -8.02 2.35 4.05
CA SER A 41 -7.74 1.60 2.82
C SER A 41 -6.43 2.06 2.20
N LEU A 42 -6.19 3.37 2.14
CA LEU A 42 -4.94 3.91 1.61
C LEU A 42 -3.75 3.57 2.50
N GLN A 43 -3.92 3.60 3.81
CA GLN A 43 -2.89 3.18 4.76
C GLN A 43 -2.44 1.75 4.48
N TYR A 44 -3.40 0.84 4.37
CA TYR A 44 -3.10 -0.58 4.15
C TYR A 44 -2.55 -0.85 2.76
N LEU A 45 -3.02 -0.12 1.75
CA LEU A 45 -2.48 -0.22 0.40
C LEU A 45 -0.98 0.05 0.40
N HIS A 46 -0.56 1.15 1.00
CA HIS A 46 0.85 1.53 0.98
C HIS A 46 1.69 0.67 1.92
N THR A 47 1.13 0.22 3.04
CA THR A 47 1.82 -0.76 3.89
C THR A 47 2.03 -2.07 3.15
N GLY A 48 1.03 -2.50 2.38
CA GLY A 48 1.15 -3.70 1.55
C GLY A 48 2.24 -3.57 0.49
N GLU A 49 2.29 -2.43 -0.20
CA GLU A 49 3.33 -2.19 -1.20
C GLU A 49 4.73 -2.18 -0.58
N MET A 50 4.84 -1.63 0.62
CA MET A 50 6.11 -1.64 1.35
C MET A 50 6.59 -3.08 1.59
N TYR A 51 5.70 -3.94 2.07
CA TYR A 51 6.05 -5.35 2.28
C TYR A 51 6.36 -6.08 0.99
N ALA A 52 5.66 -5.75 -0.09
CA ALA A 52 5.94 -6.33 -1.41
C ALA A 52 7.36 -5.99 -1.85
N LEU A 53 7.79 -4.76 -1.62
CA LEU A 53 9.15 -4.32 -1.95
C LEU A 53 10.22 -5.01 -1.09
N TYR A 54 9.87 -5.41 0.12
CA TYR A 54 10.77 -6.21 0.97
C TYR A 54 10.81 -7.68 0.55
N GLY A 55 9.96 -8.08 -0.38
CA GLY A 55 9.85 -9.49 -0.76
C GLY A 55 8.97 -10.31 0.17
N SER A 56 8.23 -9.65 1.07
CA SER A 56 7.34 -10.32 2.03
C SER A 56 5.94 -10.39 1.44
N THR A 57 5.77 -11.27 0.45
CA THR A 57 4.52 -11.36 -0.31
C THR A 57 3.32 -11.70 0.56
N GLU A 58 3.49 -12.63 1.51
CA GLU A 58 2.39 -13.02 2.40
C GLU A 58 1.92 -11.85 3.26
N ALA A 59 2.86 -11.09 3.82
CA ALA A 59 2.53 -9.89 4.60
C ALA A 59 1.83 -8.85 3.73
N ALA A 60 2.28 -8.69 2.49
CA ALA A 60 1.65 -7.76 1.54
C ALA A 60 0.20 -8.16 1.26
N VAL A 61 -0.07 -9.44 1.04
CA VAL A 61 -1.42 -9.96 0.83
C VAL A 61 -2.30 -9.66 2.05
N TYR A 62 -1.76 -9.88 3.24
CA TYR A 62 -2.50 -9.61 4.48
C TYR A 62 -2.91 -8.14 4.57
N GLN A 63 -1.98 -7.23 4.34
CA GLN A 63 -2.25 -5.79 4.41
C GLN A 63 -3.27 -5.35 3.35
N MET A 64 -3.12 -5.83 2.12
CA MET A 64 -4.08 -5.52 1.05
C MET A 64 -5.48 -6.04 1.39
N THR A 65 -5.58 -7.20 2.03
CA THR A 65 -6.86 -7.75 2.46
C THR A 65 -7.51 -6.85 3.51
N LEU A 66 -6.71 -6.34 4.46
CA LEU A 66 -7.21 -5.37 5.45
C LEU A 66 -7.71 -4.10 4.77
N GLY A 67 -7.00 -3.62 3.75
CA GLY A 67 -7.42 -2.46 2.99
C GLY A 67 -8.73 -2.67 2.26
N GLN A 68 -8.91 -3.86 1.69
CA GLN A 68 -10.16 -4.22 1.02
C GLN A 68 -11.33 -4.24 1.99
N LYS A 69 -11.11 -4.79 3.20
CA LYS A 69 -12.16 -4.87 4.23
C LYS A 69 -12.51 -3.52 4.83
N ALA A 70 -11.55 -2.60 4.94
CA ALA A 70 -11.78 -1.26 5.47
C ALA A 70 -12.76 -0.48 4.59
N ALA A 71 -12.63 -0.63 3.28
CA ALA A 71 -13.57 -0.14 2.27
C ALA A 71 -13.90 1.35 2.38
N ASP A 72 -12.97 2.16 2.88
CA ASP A 72 -13.17 3.60 3.06
C ASP A 72 -12.50 4.42 1.95
N GLY A 73 -11.92 3.76 0.95
CA GLY A 73 -11.34 4.43 -0.20
C GLY A 73 -12.38 4.74 -1.27
N ASP A 74 -12.02 5.63 -2.19
CA ASP A 74 -12.87 5.90 -3.34
C ASP A 74 -12.82 4.71 -4.31
N PHE A 75 -13.62 4.78 -5.37
CA PHE A 75 -13.70 3.69 -6.35
C PHE A 75 -12.33 3.36 -6.94
N TYR A 76 -11.56 4.39 -7.28
CA TYR A 76 -10.22 4.20 -7.85
C TYR A 76 -9.30 3.45 -6.88
N THR A 77 -9.27 3.87 -5.63
CA THR A 77 -8.44 3.24 -4.60
C THR A 77 -8.85 1.79 -4.37
N MET A 78 -10.15 1.53 -4.26
CA MET A 78 -10.64 0.17 -4.01
C MET A 78 -10.35 -0.74 -5.21
N SER A 79 -10.48 -0.22 -6.43
CA SER A 79 -10.14 -0.98 -7.64
C SER A 79 -8.66 -1.30 -7.71
N GLN A 80 -7.82 -0.37 -7.30
CA GLN A 80 -6.37 -0.56 -7.26
C GLN A 80 -6.00 -1.66 -6.27
N ILE A 81 -6.61 -1.65 -5.08
CA ILE A 81 -6.38 -2.68 -4.06
C ILE A 81 -6.79 -4.05 -4.60
N ASP A 82 -7.96 -4.16 -5.22
CA ASP A 82 -8.46 -5.42 -5.75
C ASP A 82 -7.51 -5.98 -6.81
N ALA A 83 -7.07 -5.14 -7.74
CA ALA A 83 -6.16 -5.57 -8.80
C ALA A 83 -4.81 -6.01 -8.23
N ARG A 84 -4.28 -5.23 -7.31
CA ARG A 84 -2.97 -5.53 -6.71
C ARG A 84 -3.03 -6.81 -5.87
N LEU A 85 -4.13 -7.00 -5.16
CA LEU A 85 -4.32 -8.19 -4.34
C LEU A 85 -4.34 -9.46 -5.20
N ARG A 86 -4.98 -9.42 -6.37
CA ARG A 86 -4.96 -10.55 -7.30
C ARG A 86 -3.53 -10.87 -7.75
N GLU A 87 -2.76 -9.85 -8.11
CA GLU A 87 -1.37 -10.02 -8.52
C GLU A 87 -0.53 -10.64 -7.41
N LEU A 88 -0.67 -10.14 -6.19
CA LEU A 88 0.11 -10.62 -5.05
C LEU A 88 -0.27 -12.04 -4.66
N ARG A 89 -1.54 -12.40 -4.73
CA ARG A 89 -1.97 -13.77 -4.45
C ARG A 89 -1.41 -14.76 -5.48
N GLU A 90 -1.39 -14.36 -6.75
CA GLU A 90 -0.79 -15.17 -7.81
C GLU A 90 0.70 -15.34 -7.58
N GLN A 91 1.40 -14.26 -7.25
CA GLN A 91 2.82 -14.31 -6.93
C GLN A 91 3.09 -15.23 -5.73
N LEU A 92 2.24 -15.14 -4.70
CA LEU A 92 2.38 -15.97 -3.51
C LEU A 92 2.25 -17.46 -3.84
N LEU A 93 1.32 -17.81 -4.72
CA LEU A 93 1.16 -19.20 -5.18
C LEU A 93 2.41 -19.67 -5.91
N ILE A 94 2.96 -18.85 -6.79
CA ILE A 94 4.19 -19.17 -7.51
C ILE A 94 5.35 -19.41 -6.56
N GLU A 95 5.50 -18.54 -5.55
CA GLU A 95 6.57 -18.65 -4.57
C GLU A 95 6.42 -19.93 -3.74
N LYS A 96 5.21 -20.29 -3.36
CA LYS A 96 4.95 -21.50 -2.60
C LYS A 96 5.23 -22.75 -3.43
N GLU A 97 4.92 -22.73 -4.70
CA GLU A 97 5.25 -23.85 -5.60
C GLU A 97 6.76 -24.03 -5.72
N ARG A 98 7.51 -22.93 -5.82
CA ARG A 98 8.98 -23.01 -5.92
C ARG A 98 9.64 -23.49 -4.65
N ALA A 99 8.99 -23.30 -3.50
CA ALA A 99 9.53 -23.70 -2.20
C ALA A 99 9.36 -25.20 -1.91
N LYS A 100 8.58 -25.92 -2.72
CA LYS A 100 8.34 -27.35 -2.54
C LYS A 100 9.51 -28.20 -3.01
#